data_d2f32ba8e91df2572382ecdcb8e70ba6
#
_entry.id   d2f32ba8e91df2572382ecdcb8e70ba6
#
_cell.length_a   1.000
_cell.length_b   1.000
_cell.length_c   1.000
_cell.angle_alpha   90.00
_cell.angle_beta   90.00
_cell.angle_gamma   90.00
#
_symmetry.space_group_name_H-M   'P 1'
#
loop_
_entity.id
_entity.type
_entity.pdbx_description
1 polymer ?
#
loop_
_entity_poly.entity_id
_entity_poly.type
_entity_poly.pdbx_seq_one_letter_code
_entity_poly.pdbx_strand_id
1 'polypeptide(L)'
;MIQRNKKALLSGFAAFSALFLAACGNTDTGNSSNETVNSDNTSREKTAWDRIEESGVLKVATSGTLFPSSYHGDDNELTGYEVEVVKEVADRLGLEVDFMEMGVDGMLTAVQSGQVDAAANGFDITEARLEDYHFSDPYKYSFGGLVVRASDNSGIETMEDWEGKKAAGGATTVYMALAKQLGAEPVTYDNATNDVFFRDVASGRTDFIPNDYYVSNTAVQFYAELGVKMSDLYYNPSQQAIVLSKDDTSVKEKIDPILAELAEEGVLTELSKEFFGGEDVSKELDNVDELPVIEIEQN
;
A
#
# COMPACT_ATOMS: atom_id res chain seq x y z
N MET A 1 -1.16 -51.29 5.15
CA MET A 1 -1.68 -52.25 6.13
C MET A 1 -1.64 -51.61 7.49
N ILE A 2 -2.72 -51.75 8.26
CA ILE A 2 -3.02 -51.31 9.62
C ILE A 2 -3.83 -50.01 9.66
N GLN A 3 -5.04 -50.15 9.64
CA GLN A 3 -6.35 -49.96 10.27
C GLN A 3 -6.34 -49.05 11.49
N ARG A 4 -7.18 -47.99 11.40
CA ARG A 4 -8.48 -47.69 12.07
C ARG A 4 -8.49 -47.77 13.59
N ASN A 5 -8.87 -46.65 14.24
CA ASN A 5 -9.96 -46.72 15.23
C ASN A 5 -10.65 -45.36 15.41
N LYS A 6 -11.97 -45.38 15.11
CA LYS A 6 -12.97 -44.36 15.50
C LYS A 6 -13.42 -44.66 16.92
N LYS A 7 -13.65 -43.64 17.75
CA LYS A 7 -14.63 -43.70 18.84
C LYS A 7 -15.38 -42.38 18.89
N ALA A 8 -16.64 -42.47 18.56
CA ALA A 8 -17.69 -41.50 18.86
C ALA A 8 -18.18 -41.74 20.29
N LEU A 9 -18.56 -40.68 21.01
CA LEU A 9 -19.45 -40.76 22.15
C LEU A 9 -20.39 -39.56 22.10
N LEU A 10 -21.69 -39.91 22.04
CA LEU A 10 -22.87 -39.03 22.17
C LEU A 10 -23.19 -38.80 23.63
N SER A 11 -24.00 -37.74 23.85
CA SER A 11 -25.07 -37.58 24.80
C SER A 11 -24.84 -36.62 25.97
N GLY A 12 -25.81 -35.70 26.10
CA GLY A 12 -26.20 -35.10 27.35
C GLY A 12 -26.97 -33.77 27.26
N PHE A 13 -28.26 -33.84 26.91
CA PHE A 13 -29.24 -32.76 27.07
C PHE A 13 -29.50 -32.50 28.57
N ALA A 14 -29.56 -31.25 29.00
CA ALA A 14 -30.38 -30.85 30.14
C ALA A 14 -30.72 -29.35 30.04
N ALA A 15 -31.99 -29.08 29.73
CA ALA A 15 -32.65 -27.80 29.87
C ALA A 15 -32.98 -27.54 31.33
N PHE A 16 -32.78 -26.31 31.81
CA PHE A 16 -33.40 -25.86 33.04
C PHE A 16 -33.94 -24.44 32.84
N SER A 17 -35.27 -24.38 32.67
CA SER A 17 -36.07 -23.16 32.76
C SER A 17 -36.39 -22.88 34.21
N ALA A 18 -36.21 -21.64 34.67
CA ALA A 18 -36.89 -21.16 35.87
C ALA A 18 -37.29 -19.69 35.70
N LEU A 19 -38.60 -19.48 35.50
CA LEU A 19 -39.29 -18.23 35.71
C LEU A 19 -39.34 -17.90 37.21
N PHE A 20 -39.16 -16.63 37.55
CA PHE A 20 -39.81 -16.05 38.75
C PHE A 20 -40.31 -14.65 38.43
N LEU A 21 -41.63 -14.49 38.67
CA LEU A 21 -42.42 -13.26 38.59
C LEU A 21 -42.30 -12.42 39.87
N ALA A 22 -42.29 -11.13 39.63
CA ALA A 22 -42.94 -10.01 40.31
C ALA A 22 -43.24 -10.04 41.82
N ALA A 23 -42.86 -8.96 42.50
CA ALA A 23 -43.67 -8.37 43.56
C ALA A 23 -43.43 -6.85 43.63
N CYS A 24 -44.49 -6.08 43.42
CA CYS A 24 -44.65 -4.66 43.77
C CYS A 24 -44.76 -4.50 45.29
N GLY A 25 -44.23 -3.42 45.84
CA GLY A 25 -44.45 -3.02 47.23
C GLY A 25 -44.03 -1.58 47.47
N ASN A 26 -44.95 -0.77 47.84
CA ASN A 26 -45.17 0.65 47.84
C ASN A 26 -44.57 1.40 49.06
N THR A 27 -44.25 2.71 48.83
CA THR A 27 -44.14 3.87 49.73
C THR A 27 -43.23 3.83 50.95
N ASP A 28 -42.28 4.77 51.08
CA ASP A 28 -42.50 6.01 51.84
C ASP A 28 -41.34 7.02 51.72
N THR A 29 -41.70 8.26 51.87
CA THR A 29 -41.00 9.53 51.88
C THR A 29 -39.69 9.59 52.68
N GLY A 30 -38.65 10.21 52.07
CA GLY A 30 -37.45 10.65 52.78
C GLY A 30 -36.56 11.51 51.90
N ASN A 31 -36.70 12.81 52.04
CA ASN A 31 -35.90 13.89 51.41
C ASN A 31 -34.42 13.74 51.74
N SER A 32 -33.55 13.61 50.73
CA SER A 32 -32.13 13.99 50.88
C SER A 32 -31.49 14.27 49.52
N SER A 33 -31.07 15.49 49.40
CA SER A 33 -30.06 16.11 48.52
C SER A 33 -29.54 15.29 47.33
N ASN A 34 -29.94 15.74 46.20
CA ASN A 34 -29.49 15.40 44.84
C ASN A 34 -28.02 15.83 44.64
N GLU A 35 -27.09 14.92 44.83
CA GLU A 35 -25.81 15.01 44.14
C GLU A 35 -25.95 14.22 42.84
N THR A 36 -26.22 14.95 41.78
CA THR A 36 -26.15 14.45 40.41
C THR A 36 -24.66 14.21 40.10
N VAL A 37 -24.18 13.03 40.35
CA VAL A 37 -22.94 12.56 39.73
C VAL A 37 -23.31 12.32 38.28
N ASN A 38 -23.07 13.36 37.46
CA ASN A 38 -22.95 13.21 36.00
C ASN A 38 -21.76 12.30 35.72
N SER A 39 -21.98 11.02 35.68
CA SER A 39 -21.08 10.09 35.02
C SER A 39 -21.29 10.29 33.53
N ASP A 40 -20.69 11.35 32.95
CA ASP A 40 -20.42 11.43 31.53
C ASP A 40 -19.34 10.37 31.20
N ASN A 41 -19.76 9.11 31.29
CA ASN A 41 -19.02 8.01 30.70
C ASN A 41 -19.53 7.82 29.25
N THR A 42 -19.34 8.87 28.44
CA THR A 42 -19.27 8.70 27.00
C THR A 42 -17.98 7.92 26.76
N SER A 43 -18.10 6.60 26.63
CA SER A 43 -17.03 5.79 26.08
C SER A 43 -16.72 6.33 24.68
N ARG A 44 -15.69 7.18 24.59
CA ARG A 44 -15.16 7.64 23.29
C ARG A 44 -14.88 6.37 22.48
N GLU A 45 -15.42 6.31 21.28
CA GLU A 45 -15.09 5.24 20.34
C GLU A 45 -13.58 5.27 20.10
N LYS A 46 -12.93 4.09 20.20
CA LYS A 46 -11.48 3.98 20.04
C LYS A 46 -11.12 4.34 18.60
N THR A 47 -10.15 5.23 18.43
CA THR A 47 -9.57 5.56 17.13
C THR A 47 -8.75 4.39 16.58
N ALA A 48 -8.34 4.46 15.31
CA ALA A 48 -7.41 3.49 14.73
C ALA A 48 -6.09 3.50 15.50
N TRP A 49 -5.58 4.70 15.85
CA TRP A 49 -4.35 4.82 16.64
C TRP A 49 -4.47 4.19 18.02
N ASP A 50 -5.58 4.40 18.74
CA ASP A 50 -5.78 3.79 20.07
C ASP A 50 -5.65 2.25 20.02
N ARG A 51 -6.10 1.62 18.92
CA ARG A 51 -5.99 0.17 18.71
C ARG A 51 -4.56 -0.28 18.39
N ILE A 52 -3.84 0.50 17.58
CA ILE A 52 -2.44 0.25 17.23
C ILE A 52 -1.56 0.39 18.47
N GLU A 53 -1.72 1.48 19.22
CA GLU A 53 -0.95 1.73 20.45
C GLU A 53 -1.20 0.65 21.52
N GLU A 54 -2.44 0.18 21.67
CA GLU A 54 -2.77 -0.89 22.61
C GLU A 54 -2.18 -2.25 22.20
N SER A 55 -2.13 -2.54 20.90
CA SER A 55 -1.54 -3.78 20.37
C SER A 55 -0.01 -3.73 20.31
N GLY A 56 0.57 -2.54 20.17
CA GLY A 56 1.99 -2.33 19.90
C GLY A 56 2.41 -2.72 18.47
N VAL A 57 1.46 -2.96 17.56
CA VAL A 57 1.73 -3.48 16.20
C VAL A 57 1.03 -2.63 15.15
N LEU A 58 1.79 -2.17 14.15
CA LEU A 58 1.28 -1.53 12.94
C LEU A 58 1.21 -2.58 11.81
N LYS A 59 0.01 -2.83 11.28
CA LYS A 59 -0.20 -3.77 10.18
C LYS A 59 -0.14 -3.04 8.85
N VAL A 60 0.77 -3.45 7.97
CA VAL A 60 1.00 -2.77 6.69
C VAL A 60 0.97 -3.74 5.52
N ALA A 61 0.12 -3.46 4.53
CA ALA A 61 0.12 -4.20 3.27
C ALA A 61 1.26 -3.74 2.36
N THR A 62 1.96 -4.70 1.76
CA THR A 62 3.01 -4.48 0.77
C THR A 62 3.09 -5.68 -0.18
N SER A 63 3.90 -5.62 -1.27
CA SER A 63 3.90 -6.70 -2.25
C SER A 63 4.95 -7.79 -2.02
N GLY A 64 6.11 -7.44 -1.50
CA GLY A 64 7.26 -8.36 -1.43
C GLY A 64 7.86 -8.76 -2.79
N THR A 65 7.40 -8.15 -3.89
CA THR A 65 7.78 -8.52 -5.27
C THR A 65 8.24 -7.34 -6.13
N LEU A 66 8.13 -6.11 -5.62
CA LEU A 66 8.44 -4.87 -6.35
C LEU A 66 9.85 -4.36 -5.99
N PHE A 67 10.90 -4.93 -6.61
CA PHE A 67 12.26 -4.41 -6.46
C PHE A 67 12.39 -3.01 -7.11
N PRO A 68 13.03 -2.01 -6.46
CA PRO A 68 13.68 -2.05 -5.15
C PRO A 68 12.80 -1.53 -3.98
N SER A 69 11.50 -1.35 -4.18
CA SER A 69 10.58 -0.74 -3.20
C SER A 69 10.15 -1.70 -2.08
N SER A 70 9.77 -2.92 -2.44
CA SER A 70 9.33 -3.98 -1.52
C SER A 70 9.63 -5.35 -2.12
N TYR A 71 10.63 -6.04 -1.61
CA TYR A 71 11.09 -7.32 -2.14
C TYR A 71 11.81 -8.15 -1.07
N HIS A 72 12.04 -9.43 -1.36
CA HIS A 72 12.89 -10.29 -0.52
C HIS A 72 14.33 -10.20 -0.94
N GLY A 73 15.23 -9.88 0.01
CA GLY A 73 16.67 -9.88 -0.18
C GLY A 73 17.27 -11.28 -0.32
N ASP A 74 18.59 -11.36 -0.44
CA ASP A 74 19.33 -12.65 -0.59
C ASP A 74 19.15 -13.56 0.63
N ASP A 75 18.89 -13.01 1.80
CA ASP A 75 18.60 -13.71 3.05
C ASP A 75 17.13 -14.13 3.19
N ASN A 76 16.30 -13.79 2.19
CA ASN A 76 14.87 -13.99 2.17
C ASN A 76 14.10 -13.14 3.20
N GLU A 77 14.70 -12.08 3.72
CA GLU A 77 14.02 -11.10 4.56
C GLU A 77 13.36 -10.03 3.69
N LEU A 78 12.18 -9.54 4.12
CA LEU A 78 11.46 -8.48 3.43
C LEU A 78 12.19 -7.15 3.65
N THR A 79 12.54 -6.49 2.56
CA THR A 79 13.28 -5.21 2.52
C THR A 79 12.86 -4.38 1.30
N GLY A 80 13.49 -3.23 1.12
CA GLY A 80 13.25 -2.28 0.04
C GLY A 80 12.90 -0.90 0.60
N TYR A 81 13.00 0.11 -0.25
CA TYR A 81 12.86 1.51 0.18
C TYR A 81 11.61 1.75 1.03
N GLU A 82 10.45 1.29 0.57
CA GLU A 82 9.18 1.50 1.26
C GLU A 82 9.06 0.69 2.55
N VAL A 83 9.61 -0.51 2.54
CA VAL A 83 9.66 -1.38 3.71
C VAL A 83 10.51 -0.75 4.80
N GLU A 84 11.68 -0.24 4.45
CA GLU A 84 12.60 0.39 5.43
C GLU A 84 12.05 1.75 5.92
N VAL A 85 11.41 2.56 5.07
CA VAL A 85 10.71 3.78 5.52
C VAL A 85 9.63 3.45 6.56
N VAL A 86 8.83 2.41 6.31
CA VAL A 86 7.79 1.98 7.28
C VAL A 86 8.41 1.48 8.58
N LYS A 87 9.51 0.71 8.50
CA LYS A 87 10.23 0.24 9.70
C LYS A 87 10.77 1.41 10.53
N GLU A 88 11.39 2.40 9.89
CA GLU A 88 11.88 3.62 10.56
C GLU A 88 10.74 4.39 11.25
N VAL A 89 9.60 4.56 10.57
CA VAL A 89 8.41 5.20 11.15
C VAL A 89 7.93 4.43 12.37
N ALA A 90 7.80 3.13 12.28
CA ALA A 90 7.32 2.29 13.38
C ALA A 90 8.29 2.28 14.57
N ASP A 91 9.61 2.21 14.33
CA ASP A 91 10.63 2.26 15.36
C ASP A 91 10.55 3.55 16.16
N ARG A 92 10.40 4.72 15.48
CA ARG A 92 10.22 6.02 16.13
C ARG A 92 8.93 6.09 16.96
N LEU A 93 7.90 5.39 16.56
CA LEU A 93 6.63 5.30 17.29
C LEU A 93 6.63 4.22 18.38
N GLY A 94 7.71 3.43 18.49
CA GLY A 94 7.81 2.33 19.45
C GLY A 94 6.91 1.14 19.14
N LEU A 95 6.63 0.89 17.85
CA LEU A 95 5.75 -0.16 17.37
C LEU A 95 6.54 -1.27 16.65
N GLU A 96 6.01 -2.48 16.69
CA GLU A 96 6.40 -3.55 15.77
C GLU A 96 5.60 -3.40 14.46
N VAL A 97 6.17 -3.86 13.32
CA VAL A 97 5.46 -3.91 12.04
C VAL A 97 5.10 -5.34 11.69
N ASP A 98 3.83 -5.57 11.37
CA ASP A 98 3.32 -6.82 10.78
C ASP A 98 3.04 -6.57 9.29
N PHE A 99 3.99 -6.94 8.41
CA PHE A 99 3.81 -6.82 6.98
C PHE A 99 2.94 -7.95 6.43
N MET A 100 1.85 -7.55 5.76
CA MET A 100 0.98 -8.47 5.06
C MET A 100 1.25 -8.38 3.55
N GLU A 101 1.90 -9.41 3.01
CA GLU A 101 2.24 -9.47 1.59
C GLU A 101 1.03 -9.87 0.75
N MET A 102 0.72 -9.05 -0.27
CA MET A 102 -0.39 -9.30 -1.20
C MET A 102 -0.19 -8.53 -2.51
N GLY A 103 -0.94 -8.89 -3.55
CA GLY A 103 -0.98 -8.13 -4.80
C GLY A 103 -1.52 -6.71 -4.60
N VAL A 104 -0.98 -5.74 -5.36
CA VAL A 104 -1.34 -4.32 -5.26
C VAL A 104 -2.85 -4.08 -5.38
N ASP A 105 -3.54 -4.90 -6.18
CA ASP A 105 -4.98 -4.80 -6.42
C ASP A 105 -5.83 -5.08 -5.16
N GLY A 106 -5.29 -5.81 -4.18
CA GLY A 106 -5.94 -6.11 -2.91
C GLY A 106 -5.67 -5.10 -1.79
N MET A 107 -4.58 -4.33 -1.87
CA MET A 107 -4.09 -3.51 -0.75
C MET A 107 -5.06 -2.39 -0.34
N LEU A 108 -5.59 -1.66 -1.32
CA LEU A 108 -6.55 -0.58 -1.05
C LEU A 108 -7.82 -1.10 -0.34
N THR A 109 -8.33 -2.25 -0.79
CA THR A 109 -9.46 -2.93 -0.15
C THR A 109 -9.12 -3.41 1.26
N ALA A 110 -7.89 -3.88 1.49
CA ALA A 110 -7.44 -4.31 2.82
C ALA A 110 -7.37 -3.13 3.82
N VAL A 111 -6.93 -1.94 3.38
CA VAL A 111 -6.98 -0.70 4.18
C VAL A 111 -8.43 -0.30 4.47
N GLN A 112 -9.28 -0.25 3.45
CA GLN A 112 -10.68 0.16 3.59
C GLN A 112 -11.48 -0.75 4.52
N SER A 113 -11.20 -2.06 4.49
CA SER A 113 -11.85 -3.04 5.37
C SER A 113 -11.28 -3.09 6.78
N GLY A 114 -10.18 -2.41 7.06
CA GLY A 114 -9.47 -2.48 8.34
C GLY A 114 -8.72 -3.82 8.56
N GLN A 115 -8.46 -4.58 7.51
CA GLN A 115 -7.63 -5.79 7.57
C GLN A 115 -6.18 -5.42 7.87
N VAL A 116 -5.71 -4.29 7.34
CA VAL A 116 -4.45 -3.63 7.65
C VAL A 116 -4.70 -2.17 8.05
N ASP A 117 -3.77 -1.59 8.78
CA ASP A 117 -3.85 -0.20 9.21
C ASP A 117 -3.36 0.76 8.12
N ALA A 118 -2.46 0.29 7.26
CA ALA A 118 -1.82 1.08 6.20
C ALA A 118 -1.43 0.19 5.00
N ALA A 119 -1.11 0.83 3.86
CA ALA A 119 -0.45 0.19 2.74
C ALA A 119 0.70 1.05 2.21
N ALA A 120 1.85 0.42 1.93
CA ALA A 120 3.05 1.04 1.39
C ALA A 120 3.58 0.18 0.23
N ASN A 121 3.46 0.67 -1.00
CA ASN A 121 3.87 -0.02 -2.23
C ASN A 121 3.93 0.92 -3.44
N GLY A 122 4.46 2.14 -3.24
CA GLY A 122 4.55 3.15 -4.31
C GLY A 122 3.20 3.70 -4.73
N PHE A 123 2.33 3.98 -3.79
CA PHE A 123 1.00 4.54 -4.10
C PHE A 123 1.09 6.04 -4.41
N ASP A 124 0.82 6.39 -5.65
CA ASP A 124 0.69 7.79 -6.06
C ASP A 124 -0.52 8.44 -5.41
N ILE A 125 -0.33 9.65 -4.88
CA ILE A 125 -1.40 10.52 -4.41
C ILE A 125 -2.14 11.04 -5.64
N THR A 126 -3.43 10.75 -5.75
CA THR A 126 -4.30 11.24 -6.83
C THR A 126 -5.61 11.79 -6.27
N GLU A 127 -6.26 12.73 -6.97
CA GLU A 127 -7.56 13.26 -6.55
C GLU A 127 -8.59 12.15 -6.35
N ALA A 128 -8.65 11.17 -7.27
CA ALA A 128 -9.53 10.02 -7.16
C ALA A 128 -9.32 9.22 -5.86
N ARG A 129 -8.05 8.93 -5.53
CA ARG A 129 -7.76 8.18 -4.31
C ARG A 129 -7.99 8.98 -3.04
N LEU A 130 -7.84 10.31 -3.09
CA LEU A 130 -8.13 11.19 -1.96
C LEU A 130 -9.63 11.25 -1.61
N GLU A 131 -10.53 10.84 -2.50
CA GLU A 131 -11.95 10.70 -2.18
C GLU A 131 -12.19 9.56 -1.17
N ASP A 132 -11.48 8.44 -1.33
CA ASP A 132 -11.71 7.20 -0.58
C ASP A 132 -10.67 6.89 0.50
N TYR A 133 -9.50 7.55 0.46
CA TYR A 133 -8.38 7.28 1.36
C TYR A 133 -7.76 8.57 1.90
N HIS A 134 -7.12 8.46 3.06
CA HIS A 134 -6.10 9.39 3.49
C HIS A 134 -4.72 8.89 3.04
N PHE A 135 -3.80 9.84 2.92
CA PHE A 135 -2.39 9.57 2.66
C PHE A 135 -1.54 10.25 3.73
N SER A 136 -0.42 9.66 4.08
CA SER A 136 0.63 10.36 4.81
C SER A 136 1.15 11.56 4.01
N ASP A 137 2.00 12.39 4.60
CA ASP A 137 2.84 13.28 3.83
C ASP A 137 3.73 12.46 2.87
N PRO A 138 4.07 12.99 1.68
CA PRO A 138 4.85 12.25 0.71
C PRO A 138 6.29 12.02 1.18
N TYR A 139 6.80 10.81 0.98
CA TYR A 139 8.18 10.43 1.26
C TYR A 139 8.97 10.10 -0.01
N LYS A 140 8.30 10.07 -1.16
CA LYS A 140 8.92 9.78 -2.46
C LYS A 140 8.29 10.63 -3.56
N TYR A 141 9.16 11.15 -4.44
CA TYR A 141 8.81 11.93 -5.61
C TYR A 141 9.33 11.23 -6.85
N SER A 142 8.52 11.13 -7.89
CA SER A 142 8.85 10.41 -9.10
C SER A 142 8.06 10.93 -10.31
N PHE A 143 8.10 10.18 -11.38
CA PHE A 143 7.32 10.40 -12.61
C PHE A 143 7.14 9.07 -13.34
N GLY A 144 6.21 9.04 -14.29
CA GLY A 144 5.97 7.87 -15.12
C GLY A 144 7.05 7.65 -16.15
N GLY A 145 7.38 6.40 -16.40
CA GLY A 145 8.29 5.95 -17.45
C GLY A 145 7.84 4.62 -18.04
N LEU A 146 8.54 4.14 -19.06
CA LEU A 146 8.24 2.87 -19.71
C LEU A 146 9.44 1.96 -19.74
N VAL A 147 9.24 0.70 -19.42
CA VAL A 147 10.17 -0.37 -19.80
C VAL A 147 9.71 -0.97 -21.13
N VAL A 148 10.63 -1.02 -22.07
CA VAL A 148 10.39 -1.55 -23.43
C VAL A 148 11.45 -2.58 -23.81
N ARG A 149 11.21 -3.32 -24.89
CA ARG A 149 12.19 -4.25 -25.46
C ARG A 149 13.39 -3.49 -26.01
N ALA A 150 14.60 -3.90 -25.63
CA ALA A 150 15.82 -3.18 -25.96
C ALA A 150 16.15 -3.17 -27.46
N SER A 151 15.74 -4.22 -28.22
CA SER A 151 16.11 -4.40 -29.62
C SER A 151 15.38 -3.47 -30.61
N ASP A 152 14.16 -3.09 -30.30
CA ASP A 152 13.27 -2.38 -31.22
C ASP A 152 12.37 -1.35 -30.54
N ASN A 153 12.66 -1.01 -29.28
CA ASN A 153 11.86 -0.08 -28.48
C ASN A 153 10.38 -0.49 -28.38
N SER A 154 10.07 -1.77 -28.59
CA SER A 154 8.69 -2.32 -28.74
C SER A 154 7.86 -1.62 -29.83
N GLY A 155 8.51 -0.85 -30.71
CA GLY A 155 7.85 0.02 -31.69
C GLY A 155 7.05 1.15 -31.04
N ILE A 156 7.56 1.69 -29.91
CA ILE A 156 6.96 2.81 -29.15
C ILE A 156 7.95 3.96 -29.13
N GLU A 157 7.62 5.04 -29.82
CA GLU A 157 8.40 6.28 -29.88
C GLU A 157 7.64 7.46 -29.28
N THR A 158 6.29 7.39 -29.27
CA THR A 158 5.38 8.40 -28.72
C THR A 158 4.27 7.77 -27.88
N MET A 159 3.48 8.58 -27.19
CA MET A 159 2.32 8.08 -26.40
C MET A 159 1.21 7.52 -27.30
N GLU A 160 1.07 8.01 -28.52
CA GLU A 160 0.10 7.54 -29.51
C GLU A 160 0.39 6.09 -29.94
N ASP A 161 1.65 5.67 -29.87
CA ASP A 161 2.05 4.29 -30.20
C ASP A 161 1.58 3.25 -29.18
N TRP A 162 0.97 3.66 -28.06
CA TRP A 162 0.41 2.74 -27.07
C TRP A 162 -0.87 2.06 -27.56
N GLU A 163 -1.59 2.66 -28.52
CA GLU A 163 -2.81 2.10 -29.07
C GLU A 163 -2.55 0.69 -29.64
N GLY A 164 -3.32 -0.28 -29.14
CA GLY A 164 -3.23 -1.70 -29.53
C GLY A 164 -1.98 -2.43 -29.04
N LYS A 165 -1.08 -1.81 -28.30
CA LYS A 165 0.06 -2.46 -27.65
C LYS A 165 -0.37 -3.11 -26.31
N LYS A 166 0.32 -4.16 -25.92
CA LYS A 166 0.06 -4.88 -24.68
C LYS A 166 0.86 -4.27 -23.53
N ALA A 167 0.15 -3.62 -22.63
CA ALA A 167 0.71 -3.01 -21.40
C ALA A 167 0.67 -4.03 -20.25
N ALA A 168 1.81 -4.30 -19.62
CA ALA A 168 1.93 -5.20 -18.48
C ALA A 168 1.95 -4.44 -17.16
N GLY A 169 1.17 -4.85 -16.16
CA GLY A 169 1.14 -4.20 -14.85
C GLY A 169 0.04 -4.71 -13.92
N GLY A 170 -0.04 -4.14 -12.71
CA GLY A 170 -1.16 -4.34 -11.78
C GLY A 170 -2.41 -3.61 -12.27
N ALA A 171 -3.58 -4.22 -12.13
CA ALA A 171 -4.82 -3.74 -12.72
C ALA A 171 -5.28 -2.36 -12.17
N THR A 172 -4.97 -2.05 -10.92
CA THR A 172 -5.42 -0.86 -10.18
C THR A 172 -4.37 0.27 -10.14
N THR A 173 -3.24 0.12 -10.82
CA THR A 173 -2.22 1.17 -10.86
C THR A 173 -2.65 2.34 -11.75
N VAL A 174 -2.22 3.55 -11.40
CA VAL A 174 -2.46 4.76 -12.21
C VAL A 174 -1.81 4.63 -13.60
N TYR A 175 -0.69 3.95 -13.69
CA TYR A 175 0.02 3.68 -14.93
C TYR A 175 -0.79 2.79 -15.88
N MET A 176 -1.45 1.75 -15.35
CA MET A 176 -2.30 0.89 -16.15
C MET A 176 -3.62 1.59 -16.53
N ALA A 177 -4.15 2.45 -15.68
CA ALA A 177 -5.31 3.28 -16.01
C ALA A 177 -5.00 4.19 -17.22
N LEU A 178 -3.85 4.88 -17.20
CA LEU A 178 -3.38 5.68 -18.31
C LEU A 178 -3.16 4.84 -19.58
N ALA A 179 -2.53 3.67 -19.47
CA ALA A 179 -2.31 2.80 -20.62
C ALA A 179 -3.63 2.39 -21.30
N LYS A 180 -4.64 2.04 -20.52
CA LYS A 180 -5.99 1.74 -21.04
C LYS A 180 -6.62 2.96 -21.72
N GLN A 181 -6.51 4.14 -21.12
CA GLN A 181 -7.02 5.39 -21.69
C GLN A 181 -6.39 5.71 -23.04
N LEU A 182 -5.09 5.41 -23.21
CA LEU A 182 -4.35 5.58 -24.45
C LEU A 182 -4.51 4.41 -25.43
N GLY A 183 -5.46 3.50 -25.20
CA GLY A 183 -5.83 2.42 -26.11
C GLY A 183 -4.96 1.17 -26.04
N ALA A 184 -4.11 1.04 -25.02
CA ALA A 184 -3.34 -0.18 -24.82
C ALA A 184 -4.21 -1.33 -24.32
N GLU A 185 -3.84 -2.55 -24.68
CA GLU A 185 -4.46 -3.79 -24.18
C GLU A 185 -3.80 -4.17 -22.84
N PRO A 186 -4.53 -4.18 -21.70
CA PRO A 186 -3.95 -4.52 -20.42
C PRO A 186 -3.67 -6.02 -20.30
N VAL A 187 -2.47 -6.35 -19.87
CA VAL A 187 -2.07 -7.70 -19.42
C VAL A 187 -1.73 -7.61 -17.94
N THR A 188 -2.64 -8.09 -17.10
CA THR A 188 -2.51 -7.94 -15.65
C THR A 188 -1.83 -9.13 -15.01
N TYR A 189 -1.02 -8.84 -14.00
CA TYR A 189 -0.30 -9.82 -13.20
C TYR A 189 -0.68 -9.62 -11.74
N ASP A 190 -0.98 -10.72 -11.07
CA ASP A 190 -1.20 -10.71 -9.63
C ASP A 190 0.11 -11.05 -8.93
N ASN A 191 0.68 -10.06 -8.25
CA ASN A 191 1.87 -10.16 -7.42
C ASN A 191 3.09 -10.86 -8.08
N ALA A 192 3.39 -10.53 -9.33
CA ALA A 192 4.56 -11.06 -10.03
C ALA A 192 5.81 -10.19 -9.76
N THR A 193 6.99 -10.83 -9.83
CA THR A 193 8.29 -10.15 -9.70
C THR A 193 8.71 -9.45 -10.99
N ASN A 194 9.59 -8.45 -10.91
CA ASN A 194 10.03 -7.67 -12.06
C ASN A 194 10.60 -8.53 -13.20
N ASP A 195 11.33 -9.60 -12.91
CA ASP A 195 11.91 -10.47 -13.93
C ASP A 195 10.85 -11.18 -14.79
N VAL A 196 9.68 -11.51 -14.22
CA VAL A 196 8.55 -12.08 -14.98
C VAL A 196 8.04 -11.08 -16.00
N PHE A 197 7.79 -9.84 -15.59
CA PHE A 197 7.38 -8.76 -16.50
C PHE A 197 8.41 -8.52 -17.60
N PHE A 198 9.69 -8.44 -17.24
CA PHE A 198 10.77 -8.14 -18.17
C PHE A 198 10.97 -9.25 -19.22
N ARG A 199 10.86 -10.52 -18.82
CA ARG A 199 10.90 -11.67 -19.75
C ARG A 199 9.73 -11.63 -20.72
N ASP A 200 8.56 -11.22 -20.29
CA ASP A 200 7.40 -11.13 -21.16
C ASP A 200 7.54 -10.00 -22.18
N VAL A 201 8.09 -8.83 -21.80
CA VAL A 201 8.43 -7.76 -22.76
C VAL A 201 9.54 -8.19 -23.70
N ALA A 202 10.62 -8.78 -23.19
CA ALA A 202 11.76 -9.23 -24.01
C ALA A 202 11.35 -10.28 -25.05
N SER A 203 10.41 -11.19 -24.70
CA SER A 203 9.90 -12.23 -25.61
C SER A 203 8.80 -11.75 -26.56
N GLY A 204 8.29 -10.52 -26.39
CA GLY A 204 7.17 -9.99 -27.16
C GLY A 204 5.80 -10.55 -26.77
N ARG A 205 5.65 -11.16 -25.59
CA ARG A 205 4.35 -11.56 -25.05
C ARG A 205 3.56 -10.34 -24.62
N THR A 206 4.24 -9.36 -24.04
CA THR A 206 3.77 -8.00 -23.82
C THR A 206 4.70 -7.02 -24.54
N ASP A 207 4.29 -5.77 -24.70
CA ASP A 207 5.07 -4.79 -25.42
C ASP A 207 5.81 -3.84 -24.49
N PHE A 208 5.18 -3.40 -23.39
CA PHE A 208 5.78 -2.44 -22.47
C PHE A 208 5.22 -2.57 -21.05
N ILE A 209 5.92 -1.95 -20.10
CA ILE A 209 5.51 -1.81 -18.71
C ILE A 209 5.48 -0.32 -18.39
N PRO A 210 4.30 0.32 -18.27
CA PRO A 210 4.19 1.67 -17.75
C PRO A 210 4.27 1.60 -16.23
N ASN A 211 5.21 2.34 -15.65
CA ASN A 211 5.42 2.32 -14.18
C ASN A 211 6.22 3.55 -13.74
N ASP A 212 6.44 3.66 -12.43
CA ASP A 212 7.37 4.60 -11.82
C ASP A 212 8.76 4.52 -12.46
N TYR A 213 9.31 5.69 -12.79
CA TYR A 213 10.61 5.77 -13.47
C TYR A 213 11.76 5.20 -12.63
N TYR A 214 11.90 5.63 -11.37
CA TYR A 214 13.03 5.22 -10.55
C TYR A 214 12.98 3.74 -10.19
N VAL A 215 11.79 3.22 -9.89
CA VAL A 215 11.58 1.78 -9.68
C VAL A 215 11.97 1.00 -10.92
N SER A 216 11.46 1.40 -12.08
CA SER A 216 11.72 0.73 -13.35
C SER A 216 13.18 0.82 -13.75
N ASN A 217 13.80 2.01 -13.66
CA ASN A 217 15.19 2.22 -14.05
C ASN A 217 16.16 1.39 -13.19
N THR A 218 15.94 1.36 -11.89
CA THR A 218 16.75 0.55 -10.98
C THR A 218 16.60 -0.94 -11.26
N ALA A 219 15.36 -1.40 -11.50
CA ALA A 219 15.09 -2.79 -11.84
C ALA A 219 15.69 -3.18 -13.20
N VAL A 220 15.61 -2.31 -14.23
CA VAL A 220 16.25 -2.53 -15.54
C VAL A 220 17.76 -2.65 -15.43
N GLN A 221 18.40 -1.84 -14.58
CA GLN A 221 19.85 -1.94 -14.35
C GLN A 221 20.21 -3.23 -13.62
N PHE A 222 19.43 -3.65 -12.64
CA PHE A 222 19.64 -4.89 -11.89
C PHE A 222 19.48 -6.14 -12.77
N TYR A 223 18.48 -6.15 -13.65
CA TYR A 223 18.20 -7.25 -14.60
C TYR A 223 18.69 -6.95 -16.01
N ALA A 224 19.85 -6.32 -16.17
CA ALA A 224 20.36 -5.82 -17.46
C ALA A 224 20.44 -6.88 -18.57
N GLU A 225 20.57 -8.17 -18.20
CA GLU A 225 20.67 -9.29 -19.14
C GLU A 225 19.32 -9.69 -19.78
N LEU A 226 18.19 -9.20 -19.25
CA LEU A 226 16.86 -9.63 -19.74
C LEU A 226 16.42 -9.00 -21.05
N GLY A 227 17.23 -8.10 -21.65
CA GLY A 227 16.97 -7.53 -22.98
C GLY A 227 15.84 -6.50 -23.01
N VAL A 228 15.63 -5.80 -21.90
CA VAL A 228 14.73 -4.64 -21.77
C VAL A 228 15.53 -3.37 -21.46
N LYS A 229 14.91 -2.22 -21.66
CA LYS A 229 15.49 -0.91 -21.32
C LYS A 229 14.40 0.09 -20.97
N MET A 230 14.78 1.22 -20.35
CA MET A 230 13.90 2.39 -20.28
C MET A 230 13.74 3.01 -21.66
N SER A 231 12.52 3.48 -21.97
CA SER A 231 12.30 4.39 -23.10
C SER A 231 12.64 5.82 -22.71
N ASP A 232 12.68 6.73 -23.71
CA ASP A 232 12.86 8.16 -23.49
C ASP A 232 11.53 8.91 -23.27
N LEU A 233 10.43 8.19 -23.03
CA LEU A 233 9.11 8.76 -22.73
C LEU A 233 8.90 8.87 -21.22
N TYR A 234 8.75 10.10 -20.76
CA TYR A 234 8.50 10.44 -19.37
C TYR A 234 7.21 11.26 -19.25
N TYR A 235 6.45 11.07 -18.18
CA TYR A 235 5.14 11.69 -18.02
C TYR A 235 4.70 11.74 -16.56
N ASN A 236 3.71 12.57 -16.27
CA ASN A 236 3.01 12.65 -15.00
C ASN A 236 3.93 12.62 -13.77
N PRO A 237 4.48 13.76 -13.37
CA PRO A 237 5.11 13.86 -12.05
C PRO A 237 4.18 13.31 -10.97
N SER A 238 4.75 12.62 -9.99
CA SER A 238 3.98 11.98 -8.93
C SER A 238 4.62 12.15 -7.56
N GLN A 239 3.77 12.11 -6.54
CA GLN A 239 4.14 12.04 -5.13
C GLN A 239 3.56 10.74 -4.57
N GLN A 240 4.39 9.98 -3.84
CA GLN A 240 3.99 8.70 -3.28
C GLN A 240 4.02 8.75 -1.76
N ALA A 241 3.02 8.13 -1.15
CA ALA A 241 2.79 8.17 0.29
C ALA A 241 2.16 6.87 0.80
N ILE A 242 2.14 6.71 2.12
CA ILE A 242 1.45 5.61 2.80
C ILE A 242 -0.05 5.85 2.70
N VAL A 243 -0.78 4.85 2.24
CA VAL A 243 -2.26 4.86 2.18
C VAL A 243 -2.84 4.51 3.53
N LEU A 244 -3.82 5.28 3.98
CA LEU A 244 -4.49 5.15 5.27
C LEU A 244 -6.01 5.17 5.08
N SER A 245 -6.74 4.63 6.07
CA SER A 245 -8.21 4.67 6.05
C SER A 245 -8.75 6.10 5.99
N LYS A 246 -9.83 6.29 5.21
CA LYS A 246 -10.54 7.58 5.12
C LYS A 246 -11.32 7.93 6.38
N ASP A 247 -11.72 6.91 7.14
CA ASP A 247 -12.63 7.09 8.26
C ASP A 247 -11.96 7.68 9.51
N ASP A 248 -10.62 7.66 9.58
CA ASP A 248 -9.89 8.04 10.79
C ASP A 248 -8.51 8.65 10.45
N THR A 249 -8.29 9.90 10.86
CA THR A 249 -7.01 10.61 10.65
C THR A 249 -5.97 10.33 11.72
N SER A 250 -6.32 9.62 12.79
CA SER A 250 -5.46 9.47 13.96
C SER A 250 -4.11 8.82 13.66
N VAL A 251 -4.05 7.91 12.69
CA VAL A 251 -2.81 7.27 12.24
C VAL A 251 -1.94 8.26 11.45
N LYS A 252 -2.55 9.03 10.53
CA LYS A 252 -1.85 10.08 9.78
C LYS A 252 -1.21 11.10 10.72
N GLU A 253 -1.94 11.57 11.72
CA GLU A 253 -1.47 12.54 12.71
C GLU A 253 -0.24 12.08 13.50
N LYS A 254 0.02 10.76 13.53
CA LYS A 254 1.21 10.16 14.16
C LYS A 254 2.34 9.91 13.17
N ILE A 255 2.04 9.51 11.95
CA ILE A 255 3.03 9.17 10.93
C ILE A 255 3.69 10.43 10.35
N ASP A 256 2.91 11.47 10.02
CA ASP A 256 3.44 12.65 9.33
C ASP A 256 4.55 13.39 10.09
N PRO A 257 4.45 13.64 11.40
CA PRO A 257 5.55 14.23 12.15
C PRO A 257 6.84 13.41 12.08
N ILE A 258 6.73 12.08 12.11
CA ILE A 258 7.89 11.19 12.01
C ILE A 258 8.51 11.23 10.61
N LEU A 259 7.69 11.23 9.54
CA LEU A 259 8.21 11.39 8.18
C LEU A 259 8.96 12.72 8.00
N ALA A 260 8.45 13.80 8.59
CA ALA A 260 9.13 15.08 8.59
C ALA A 260 10.49 15.04 9.34
N GLU A 261 10.55 14.39 10.50
CA GLU A 261 11.79 14.18 11.25
C GLU A 261 12.80 13.35 10.43
N LEU A 262 12.36 12.23 9.81
CA LEU A 262 13.21 11.38 8.97
C LEU A 262 13.76 12.14 7.75
N ALA A 263 12.96 13.04 7.17
CA ALA A 263 13.39 13.91 6.08
C ALA A 263 14.45 14.94 6.55
N GLU A 264 14.22 15.61 7.68
CA GLU A 264 15.15 16.60 8.25
C GLU A 264 16.48 15.97 8.67
N GLU A 265 16.45 14.78 9.22
CA GLU A 265 17.64 14.01 9.62
C GLU A 265 18.40 13.41 8.43
N GLY A 266 17.80 13.41 7.24
CA GLY A 266 18.37 12.86 6.02
C GLY A 266 18.24 11.34 5.89
N VAL A 267 17.47 10.67 6.76
CA VAL A 267 17.26 9.23 6.73
C VAL A 267 16.58 8.81 5.44
N LEU A 268 15.53 9.54 4.99
CA LEU A 268 14.86 9.26 3.72
C LEU A 268 15.81 9.38 2.53
N THR A 269 16.75 10.36 2.55
CA THR A 269 17.79 10.54 1.52
C THR A 269 18.79 9.37 1.52
N GLU A 270 19.19 8.87 2.69
CA GLU A 270 20.13 7.74 2.79
C GLU A 270 19.48 6.46 2.27
N LEU A 271 18.27 6.14 2.72
CA LEU A 271 17.50 5.01 2.23
C LEU A 271 17.26 5.10 0.71
N SER A 272 16.89 6.29 0.22
CA SER A 272 16.70 6.51 -1.20
C SER A 272 17.95 6.15 -2.01
N LYS A 273 19.12 6.66 -1.62
CA LYS A 273 20.38 6.39 -2.32
C LYS A 273 20.80 4.92 -2.24
N GLU A 274 20.50 4.26 -1.15
CA GLU A 274 20.78 2.84 -0.99
C GLU A 274 20.00 2.00 -1.98
N PHE A 275 18.69 2.23 -2.06
CA PHE A 275 17.80 1.40 -2.88
C PHE A 275 17.70 1.82 -4.34
N PHE A 276 17.90 3.11 -4.66
CA PHE A 276 17.77 3.63 -6.03
C PHE A 276 19.10 3.96 -6.70
N GLY A 277 20.17 3.23 -6.34
CA GLY A 277 21.45 3.33 -7.05
C GLY A 277 22.15 4.69 -6.94
N GLY A 278 21.92 5.43 -5.84
CA GLY A 278 22.50 6.74 -5.58
C GLY A 278 21.57 7.92 -5.85
N GLU A 279 20.39 7.69 -6.43
CA GLU A 279 19.38 8.72 -6.66
C GLU A 279 18.66 9.11 -5.36
N ASP A 280 18.31 10.38 -5.22
CA ASP A 280 17.56 10.90 -4.07
C ASP A 280 16.10 11.16 -4.47
N VAL A 281 15.24 10.15 -4.31
CA VAL A 281 13.81 10.24 -4.61
C VAL A 281 12.98 10.82 -3.45
N SER A 282 13.62 11.17 -2.33
CA SER A 282 12.95 11.75 -1.16
C SER A 282 12.67 13.25 -1.28
N LYS A 283 13.11 13.87 -2.37
CA LYS A 283 12.98 15.32 -2.64
C LYS A 283 12.17 15.56 -3.90
N GLU A 284 11.48 16.69 -3.90
CA GLU A 284 10.82 17.18 -5.10
C GLU A 284 11.79 17.24 -6.29
N LEU A 285 11.26 16.92 -7.46
CA LEU A 285 12.04 16.90 -8.68
C LEU A 285 12.37 18.32 -9.14
N ASP A 286 13.62 18.56 -9.52
CA ASP A 286 13.98 19.74 -10.29
C ASP A 286 13.32 19.65 -11.68
N ASN A 287 12.77 20.77 -12.18
CA ASN A 287 12.14 20.88 -13.51
C ASN A 287 10.91 19.96 -13.74
N VAL A 288 10.19 19.64 -12.69
CA VAL A 288 8.94 18.84 -12.76
C VAL A 288 7.95 19.42 -13.77
N ASP A 289 7.90 20.75 -13.92
CA ASP A 289 7.01 21.48 -14.85
C ASP A 289 7.32 21.24 -16.33
N GLU A 290 8.48 20.65 -16.65
CA GLU A 290 8.88 20.30 -18.03
C GLU A 290 8.30 18.95 -18.48
N LEU A 291 7.81 18.13 -17.55
CA LEU A 291 7.22 16.84 -17.88
C LEU A 291 5.76 17.00 -18.37
N PRO A 292 5.38 16.27 -19.42
CA PRO A 292 3.98 16.28 -19.87
C PRO A 292 3.07 15.71 -18.79
N VAL A 293 1.98 16.42 -18.52
CA VAL A 293 0.91 15.96 -17.62
C VAL A 293 -0.26 15.48 -18.46
N ILE A 294 -0.62 14.22 -18.30
CA ILE A 294 -1.75 13.59 -18.97
C ILE A 294 -2.79 13.29 -17.88
N GLU A 295 -3.93 13.97 -17.97
CA GLU A 295 -5.03 13.71 -17.04
C GLU A 295 -5.53 12.26 -17.19
N ILE A 296 -5.68 11.56 -16.08
CA ILE A 296 -6.21 10.19 -16.06
C ILE A 296 -7.71 10.30 -15.81
N GLU A 297 -8.51 9.87 -16.80
CA GLU A 297 -9.96 9.85 -16.67
C GLU A 297 -10.37 8.85 -15.59
N GLN A 298 -11.20 9.32 -14.67
CA GLN A 298 -11.78 8.47 -13.64
C GLN A 298 -12.95 7.69 -14.25
N ASN A 299 -12.85 6.37 -14.29
CA ASN A 299 -13.92 5.47 -14.70
C ASN A 299 -14.58 4.80 -13.51
#